data_127c8ced4450c591d07b50a49f0f2b29
#
_entry.id   127c8ced4450c591d07b50a49f0f2b29
#
_cell.length_a   1.000
_cell.length_b   1.000
_cell.length_c   1.000
_cell.angle_alpha   90.00
_cell.angle_beta   90.00
_cell.angle_gamma   90.00
#
_symmetry.space_group_name_H-M   'P 1'
#
loop_
_entity.id
_entity.type
_entity.pdbx_description
1 polymer ?
#
loop_
_entity_poly.entity_id
_entity_poly.type
_entity_poly.pdbx_seq_one_letter_code
_entity_poly.pdbx_strand_id
1 'polypeptide(L)'
;ILMSQTSSTLLPWEEATKKKTNTTESNFYKQIRDGAKKLDRRLVLTRLETWLTAGIPDLLVCDEQGALHLIELKVTKGNAVDLRPHQVAFLNIHSHASTWVLVKRQPRTSEPEILLYRGYDALDLKMDGISKVEPVIRLTNPFDWKSLWDLICSH
;
A
#
# COMPACT_ATOMS: atom_id res chain seq x y z
N ILE A 1 -18.76 -41.80 -0.68
CA ILE A 1 -18.68 -40.54 -0.27
C ILE A 1 -17.31 -39.89 -0.29
N LEU A 2 -17.07 -39.33 -1.32
CA LEU A 2 -15.82 -38.79 -1.51
C LEU A 2 -15.84 -37.38 -1.17
N MET A 3 -15.10 -37.09 -0.21
CA MET A 3 -14.75 -35.75 0.05
C MET A 3 -13.97 -35.25 -1.09
N SER A 4 -14.56 -34.37 -1.79
CA SER A 4 -13.77 -33.59 -2.69
C SER A 4 -12.62 -32.99 -1.89
N GLN A 5 -11.50 -33.60 -2.02
CA GLN A 5 -10.31 -32.92 -1.64
C GLN A 5 -10.20 -31.72 -2.56
N THR A 6 -10.57 -30.60 -2.00
CA THR A 6 -10.12 -29.36 -2.59
C THR A 6 -8.62 -29.28 -2.44
N SER A 7 -7.91 -30.06 -3.19
CA SER A 7 -6.54 -29.74 -3.43
C SER A 7 -6.59 -28.46 -4.26
N SER A 8 -6.36 -27.35 -3.60
CA SER A 8 -6.13 -26.11 -4.30
C SER A 8 -4.82 -26.22 -5.06
N THR A 9 -4.87 -26.93 -6.18
CA THR A 9 -3.79 -26.87 -7.14
C THR A 9 -3.91 -25.50 -7.80
N LEU A 10 -3.05 -24.60 -7.37
CA LEU A 10 -2.97 -23.28 -7.98
C LEU A 10 -2.62 -23.43 -9.45
N LEU A 11 -3.28 -22.65 -10.27
CA LEU A 11 -2.91 -22.54 -11.67
C LEU A 11 -1.50 -21.92 -11.75
N PRO A 12 -0.71 -22.21 -12.78
CA PRO A 12 0.69 -21.76 -12.85
C PRO A 12 0.86 -20.24 -12.68
N TRP A 13 -0.10 -19.45 -13.13
CA TRP A 13 -0.06 -18.00 -12.94
C TRP A 13 -0.39 -17.58 -11.51
N GLU A 14 -1.17 -18.38 -10.77
CA GLU A 14 -1.46 -18.13 -9.37
C GLU A 14 -0.23 -18.37 -8.50
N GLU A 15 0.55 -19.37 -8.84
CA GLU A 15 1.84 -19.59 -8.17
C GLU A 15 2.83 -18.49 -8.47
N ALA A 16 2.84 -17.97 -9.69
CA ALA A 16 3.69 -16.87 -10.08
C ALA A 16 3.31 -15.57 -9.34
N THR A 17 2.02 -15.35 -9.08
CA THR A 17 1.56 -14.21 -8.30
C THR A 17 1.85 -14.36 -6.81
N LYS A 18 1.72 -15.56 -6.27
CA LYS A 18 2.08 -15.83 -4.86
C LYS A 18 3.55 -15.64 -4.58
N LYS A 19 4.43 -15.95 -5.54
CA LYS A 19 5.86 -15.71 -5.40
C LYS A 19 6.23 -14.21 -5.41
N LYS A 20 5.34 -13.37 -5.88
CA LYS A 20 5.53 -11.91 -5.90
C LYS A 20 4.97 -11.19 -4.67
N THR A 21 4.20 -11.87 -3.84
CA THR A 21 3.74 -11.27 -2.59
C THR A 21 4.88 -11.27 -1.59
N ASN A 22 5.50 -10.11 -1.47
CA ASN A 22 6.48 -9.89 -0.43
C ASN A 22 5.78 -10.05 0.93
N THR A 23 6.21 -11.01 1.74
CA THR A 23 5.66 -11.25 3.07
C THR A 23 5.67 -10.01 3.94
N THR A 24 6.64 -9.12 3.74
CA THR A 24 6.78 -7.86 4.46
C THR A 24 5.66 -6.88 4.10
N GLU A 25 5.32 -6.78 2.81
CA GLU A 25 4.19 -5.95 2.36
C GLU A 25 2.85 -6.55 2.80
N SER A 26 2.73 -7.88 2.81
CA SER A 26 1.56 -8.57 3.35
C SER A 26 1.35 -8.26 4.83
N ASN A 27 2.41 -8.26 5.62
CA ASN A 27 2.36 -7.92 7.04
C ASN A 27 1.99 -6.44 7.23
N PHE A 28 2.50 -5.57 6.39
CA PHE A 28 2.15 -4.15 6.43
C PHE A 28 0.66 -3.95 6.11
N TYR A 29 0.15 -4.64 5.09
CA TYR A 29 -1.28 -4.61 4.78
C TYR A 29 -2.14 -5.03 5.97
N LYS A 30 -1.77 -6.11 6.66
CA LYS A 30 -2.49 -6.59 7.85
C LYS A 30 -2.50 -5.54 8.96
N GLN A 31 -1.38 -4.86 9.15
CA GLN A 31 -1.25 -3.78 10.14
C GLN A 31 -2.18 -2.61 9.81
N ILE A 32 -2.24 -2.20 8.55
CA ILE A 32 -3.13 -1.14 8.06
C ILE A 32 -4.59 -1.53 8.27
N ARG A 33 -4.95 -2.76 7.88
CA ARG A 33 -6.30 -3.29 8.04
C ARG A 33 -6.73 -3.31 9.49
N ASP A 34 -5.87 -3.79 10.38
CA ASP A 34 -6.16 -3.87 11.80
C ASP A 34 -6.28 -2.48 12.42
N GLY A 35 -5.44 -1.54 11.99
CA GLY A 35 -5.54 -0.13 12.39
C GLY A 35 -6.85 0.51 11.95
N ALA A 36 -7.28 0.25 10.72
CA ALA A 36 -8.55 0.76 10.21
C ALA A 36 -9.75 0.21 10.98
N LYS A 37 -9.71 -1.06 11.37
CA LYS A 37 -10.79 -1.70 12.15
C LYS A 37 -10.99 -1.09 13.53
N LYS A 38 -9.98 -0.46 14.09
CA LYS A 38 -10.07 0.21 15.40
C LYS A 38 -10.80 1.55 15.33
N LEU A 39 -11.01 2.06 14.12
CA LEU A 39 -11.68 3.33 13.90
C LEU A 39 -13.18 3.11 13.76
N ASP A 40 -13.96 4.05 14.28
CA ASP A 40 -15.41 4.06 14.09
C ASP A 40 -15.73 4.67 12.71
N ARG A 41 -15.30 3.96 11.66
CA ARG A 41 -15.46 4.39 10.27
C ARG A 41 -15.72 3.18 9.38
N ARG A 42 -16.55 3.38 8.38
CA ARG A 42 -16.80 2.35 7.37
C ARG A 42 -15.80 2.50 6.22
N LEU A 43 -14.64 1.89 6.37
CA LEU A 43 -13.62 1.82 5.33
C LEU A 43 -13.59 0.40 4.77
N VAL A 44 -13.81 0.26 3.48
CA VAL A 44 -13.75 -1.04 2.80
C VAL A 44 -12.41 -1.15 2.09
N LEU A 45 -11.54 -1.98 2.61
CA LEU A 45 -10.22 -2.23 2.06
C LEU A 45 -10.25 -3.49 1.20
N THR A 46 -9.84 -3.35 -0.05
CA THR A 46 -9.72 -4.47 -0.98
C THR A 46 -8.28 -4.56 -1.47
N ARG A 47 -7.63 -5.66 -1.18
CA ARG A 47 -6.29 -5.89 -1.69
C ARG A 47 -6.37 -6.29 -3.15
N LEU A 48 -5.66 -5.57 -4.01
CA LEU A 48 -5.63 -5.84 -5.43
C LEU A 48 -4.45 -6.76 -5.74
N GLU A 49 -4.75 -7.98 -6.15
CA GLU A 49 -3.74 -8.93 -6.60
C GLU A 49 -3.84 -9.05 -8.12
N THR A 50 -3.26 -8.08 -8.82
CA THR A 50 -3.35 -8.06 -10.27
C THR A 50 -2.05 -8.56 -10.88
N TRP A 51 -2.14 -9.65 -11.60
CA TRP A 51 -1.05 -10.18 -12.42
C TRP A 51 -1.22 -9.80 -13.90
N LEU A 52 -2.42 -9.33 -14.27
CA LEU A 52 -2.75 -8.99 -15.66
C LEU A 52 -2.25 -7.62 -16.08
N THR A 53 -2.18 -6.67 -15.16
CA THR A 53 -1.77 -5.30 -15.46
C THR A 53 -0.71 -4.86 -14.47
N ALA A 54 0.49 -4.65 -14.96
CA ALA A 54 1.59 -4.18 -14.15
C ALA A 54 1.34 -2.74 -13.69
N GLY A 55 1.73 -2.44 -12.46
CA GLY A 55 1.72 -1.10 -11.92
C GLY A 55 0.45 -0.66 -11.20
N ILE A 56 -0.61 -1.47 -11.21
CA ILE A 56 -1.80 -1.18 -10.41
C ILE A 56 -1.42 -1.20 -8.91
N PRO A 57 -1.86 -0.18 -8.13
CA PRO A 57 -1.58 -0.15 -6.70
C PRO A 57 -2.14 -1.35 -5.94
N ASP A 58 -1.55 -1.65 -4.78
CA ASP A 58 -1.87 -2.85 -4.00
C ASP A 58 -3.23 -2.82 -3.32
N LEU A 59 -3.73 -1.64 -3.01
CA LEU A 59 -4.88 -1.47 -2.14
C LEU A 59 -5.89 -0.50 -2.73
N LEU A 60 -7.15 -0.95 -2.80
CA LEU A 60 -8.30 -0.11 -3.10
C LEU A 60 -9.08 0.12 -1.81
N VAL A 61 -9.40 1.36 -1.52
CA VAL A 61 -10.20 1.72 -0.35
C VAL A 61 -11.43 2.49 -0.81
N CYS A 62 -12.60 2.03 -0.37
CA CYS A 62 -13.83 2.78 -0.50
C CYS A 62 -14.18 3.38 0.86
N ASP A 63 -14.30 4.69 0.94
CA ASP A 63 -14.63 5.36 2.20
C ASP A 63 -16.16 5.42 2.41
N GLU A 64 -16.55 5.96 3.56
CA GLU A 64 -17.97 6.04 3.94
C GLU A 64 -18.81 6.93 3.04
N GLN A 65 -18.19 7.77 2.23
CA GLN A 65 -18.87 8.63 1.25
C GLN A 65 -18.91 8.01 -0.14
N GLY A 66 -18.35 6.81 -0.29
CA GLY A 66 -18.29 6.13 -1.57
C GLY A 66 -17.12 6.56 -2.45
N ALA A 67 -16.20 7.37 -1.95
CA ALA A 67 -15.01 7.75 -2.69
C ALA A 67 -13.98 6.62 -2.69
N LEU A 68 -13.30 6.45 -3.82
CA LEU A 68 -12.30 5.43 -4.02
C LEU A 68 -10.89 6.02 -3.93
N HIS A 69 -10.01 5.29 -3.26
CA HIS A 69 -8.62 5.66 -3.08
C HIS A 69 -7.74 4.47 -3.44
N LEU A 70 -6.66 4.72 -4.17
CA LEU A 70 -5.68 3.70 -4.54
C LEU A 70 -4.37 3.95 -3.79
N ILE A 71 -3.85 2.93 -3.15
CA ILE A 71 -2.66 3.04 -2.32
C ILE A 71 -1.65 1.97 -2.70
N GLU A 72 -0.46 2.39 -3.10
CA GLU A 72 0.70 1.51 -3.27
C GLU A 72 1.40 1.34 -1.93
N LEU A 73 1.66 0.08 -1.55
CA LEU A 73 2.32 -0.24 -0.28
C LEU A 73 3.78 -0.57 -0.52
N LYS A 74 4.65 0.04 0.25
CA LYS A 74 6.09 -0.24 0.22
C LYS A 74 6.64 -0.39 1.64
N VAL A 75 7.60 -1.29 1.79
CA VAL A 75 8.35 -1.47 3.03
C VAL A 75 9.82 -1.33 2.72
N THR A 76 10.53 -0.54 3.51
CA THR A 76 11.95 -0.32 3.34
C THR A 76 12.67 -0.26 4.68
N LYS A 77 13.97 -0.48 4.65
CA LYS A 77 14.83 -0.34 5.84
C LYS A 77 15.61 0.96 5.83
N GLY A 78 15.85 1.51 4.65
CA GLY A 78 16.64 2.72 4.46
C GLY A 78 15.85 3.85 3.80
N ASN A 79 16.52 4.68 3.01
CA ASN A 79 15.92 5.81 2.33
C ASN A 79 15.36 5.47 0.95
N ALA A 80 15.87 4.43 0.31
CA ALA A 80 15.43 4.04 -1.02
C ALA A 80 14.06 3.35 -0.96
N VAL A 81 13.16 3.74 -1.85
CA VAL A 81 11.86 3.11 -2.03
C VAL A 81 11.83 2.43 -3.38
N ASP A 82 11.61 1.12 -3.40
CA ASP A 82 11.64 0.31 -4.62
C ASP A 82 10.31 0.43 -5.37
N LEU A 83 10.13 1.55 -6.06
CA LEU A 83 9.02 1.77 -6.97
C LEU A 83 9.44 1.35 -8.38
N ARG A 84 8.70 0.43 -8.98
CA ARG A 84 8.98 -0.04 -10.33
C ARG A 84 8.51 0.99 -11.37
N PRO A 85 9.10 1.01 -12.57
CA PRO A 85 8.71 1.99 -13.60
C PRO A 85 7.21 1.99 -13.93
N HIS A 86 6.58 0.81 -14.01
CA HIS A 86 5.14 0.76 -14.30
C HIS A 86 4.28 1.28 -13.15
N GLN A 87 4.73 1.13 -11.91
CA GLN A 87 4.03 1.69 -10.75
C GLN A 87 4.09 3.22 -10.77
N VAL A 88 5.26 3.77 -11.07
CA VAL A 88 5.43 5.21 -11.23
C VAL A 88 4.57 5.72 -12.40
N ALA A 89 4.57 5.02 -13.53
CA ALA A 89 3.79 5.40 -14.69
C ALA A 89 2.28 5.42 -14.39
N PHE A 90 1.77 4.40 -13.72
CA PHE A 90 0.37 4.34 -13.31
C PHE A 90 -0.01 5.53 -12.42
N LEU A 91 0.78 5.78 -11.39
CA LEU A 91 0.53 6.87 -10.45
C LEU A 91 0.61 8.23 -11.11
N ASN A 92 1.51 8.40 -12.07
CA ASN A 92 1.65 9.64 -12.83
C ASN A 92 0.47 9.90 -13.76
N ILE A 93 0.02 8.87 -14.48
CA ILE A 93 -1.13 8.97 -15.38
C ILE A 93 -2.41 9.30 -14.60
N HIS A 94 -2.55 8.73 -13.39
CA HIS A 94 -3.72 8.94 -12.54
C HIS A 94 -3.49 10.02 -11.48
N SER A 95 -2.67 11.02 -11.78
CA SER A 95 -2.30 12.07 -10.83
C SER A 95 -3.47 12.92 -10.33
N HIS A 96 -4.57 12.97 -11.07
CA HIS A 96 -5.78 13.69 -10.67
C HIS A 96 -6.71 12.86 -9.78
N ALA A 97 -6.51 11.55 -9.72
CA ALA A 97 -7.27 10.68 -8.85
C ALA A 97 -6.65 10.64 -7.44
N SER A 98 -7.40 10.10 -6.48
CA SER A 98 -6.89 9.88 -5.14
C SER A 98 -5.96 8.67 -5.14
N THR A 99 -4.70 8.92 -5.43
CA THR A 99 -3.65 7.90 -5.46
C THR A 99 -2.53 8.26 -4.49
N TRP A 100 -1.99 7.24 -3.84
CA TRP A 100 -1.06 7.39 -2.73
C TRP A 100 0.02 6.34 -2.75
N VAL A 101 1.17 6.66 -2.16
CA VAL A 101 2.20 5.69 -1.80
C VAL A 101 2.34 5.72 -0.28
N LEU A 102 2.14 4.58 0.35
CA LEU A 102 2.28 4.44 1.79
C LEU A 102 3.51 3.57 2.07
N VAL A 103 4.49 4.14 2.75
CA VAL A 103 5.77 3.50 3.01
C VAL A 103 5.92 3.22 4.49
N LYS A 104 6.19 1.98 4.82
CA LYS A 104 6.66 1.63 6.17
C LYS A 104 8.18 1.55 6.13
N ARG A 105 8.83 2.43 6.84
CA ARG A 105 10.26 2.38 7.06
C ARG A 105 10.56 1.71 8.38
N GLN A 106 11.31 0.62 8.32
CA GLN A 106 11.64 -0.19 9.50
C GLN A 106 13.15 -0.36 9.59
N PRO A 107 13.86 0.64 10.12
CA PRO A 107 15.31 0.55 10.27
C PRO A 107 15.69 -0.46 11.35
N ARG A 108 16.96 -0.92 11.34
CA ARG A 108 17.42 -1.93 12.29
C ARG A 108 17.49 -1.43 13.73
N THR A 109 17.81 -0.16 13.90
CA THR A 109 18.21 0.39 15.21
C THR A 109 17.27 1.44 15.76
N SER A 110 16.23 1.79 15.02
CA SER A 110 15.27 2.80 15.45
C SER A 110 13.83 2.33 15.22
N GLU A 111 12.91 3.06 15.81
CA GLU A 111 11.48 2.74 15.73
C GLU A 111 10.97 2.81 14.28
N PRO A 112 10.01 1.94 13.92
CA PRO A 112 9.39 2.03 12.61
C PRO A 112 8.55 3.29 12.47
N GLU A 113 8.46 3.79 11.24
CA GLU A 113 7.62 4.93 10.91
C GLU A 113 6.81 4.63 9.65
N ILE A 114 5.68 5.30 9.51
CA ILE A 114 4.83 5.20 8.32
C ILE A 114 4.77 6.58 7.68
N LEU A 115 5.00 6.62 6.37
CA LEU A 115 5.10 7.84 5.58
C LEU A 115 4.09 7.78 4.45
N LEU A 116 3.27 8.81 4.32
CA LEU A 116 2.30 8.92 3.24
C LEU A 116 2.78 9.94 2.21
N TYR A 117 2.79 9.53 0.94
CA TYR A 117 3.12 10.38 -0.18
C TYR A 117 1.96 10.43 -1.17
N ARG A 118 1.83 11.55 -1.87
CA ARG A 118 0.92 11.64 -3.01
C ARG A 118 1.40 10.71 -4.13
N GLY A 119 0.46 10.13 -4.87
CA GLY A 119 0.83 9.29 -6.01
C GLY A 119 1.67 10.03 -7.04
N TYR A 120 1.41 11.31 -7.26
CA TYR A 120 2.18 12.11 -8.22
C TYR A 120 3.62 12.42 -7.78
N ASP A 121 3.98 12.15 -6.52
CA ASP A 121 5.36 12.28 -6.04
C ASP A 121 6.18 10.98 -6.18
N ALA A 122 5.59 9.95 -6.78
CA ALA A 122 6.22 8.63 -6.88
C ALA A 122 7.57 8.66 -7.61
N LEU A 123 7.67 9.44 -8.69
CA LEU A 123 8.94 9.53 -9.43
C LEU A 123 10.03 10.16 -8.57
N ASP A 124 9.76 11.26 -7.91
CA ASP A 124 10.70 11.92 -7.03
C ASP A 124 11.11 11.01 -5.88
N LEU A 125 10.14 10.30 -5.30
CA LEU A 125 10.39 9.35 -4.23
C LEU A 125 11.30 8.20 -4.70
N LYS A 126 11.06 7.69 -5.90
CA LYS A 126 11.91 6.66 -6.51
C LYS A 126 13.33 7.14 -6.73
N MET A 127 13.49 8.34 -7.28
CA MET A 127 14.80 8.87 -7.67
C MET A 127 15.61 9.40 -6.49
N ASP A 128 14.96 10.09 -5.57
CA ASP A 128 15.63 10.85 -4.51
C ASP A 128 15.52 10.18 -3.12
N GLY A 129 14.52 9.35 -2.91
CA GLY A 129 14.33 8.64 -1.66
C GLY A 129 13.64 9.48 -0.58
N ILE A 130 13.41 8.82 0.56
CA ILE A 130 12.64 9.39 1.69
C ILE A 130 13.28 10.65 2.26
N SER A 131 14.60 10.71 2.33
CA SER A 131 15.30 11.83 2.95
C SER A 131 15.15 13.15 2.20
N LYS A 132 14.82 13.10 0.91
CA LYS A 132 14.72 14.29 0.05
C LYS A 132 13.30 14.65 -0.37
N VAL A 133 12.36 13.76 -0.17
CA VAL A 133 10.95 14.00 -0.51
C VAL A 133 10.14 14.08 0.77
N GLU A 134 9.47 15.20 0.97
CA GLU A 134 8.68 15.42 2.18
C GLU A 134 7.37 14.63 2.10
N PRO A 135 7.06 13.77 3.09
CA PRO A 135 5.77 13.10 3.14
C PRO A 135 4.63 14.05 3.51
N VAL A 136 3.42 13.72 3.10
CA VAL A 136 2.23 14.46 3.49
C VAL A 136 1.98 14.30 4.99
N ILE A 137 2.23 13.10 5.52
CA ILE A 137 2.17 12.82 6.96
C ILE A 137 3.21 11.77 7.32
N ARG A 138 3.77 11.91 8.52
CA ARG A 138 4.72 10.97 9.11
C ARG A 138 4.13 10.46 10.42
N LEU A 139 3.95 9.15 10.54
CA LEU A 139 3.45 8.52 11.75
C LEU A 139 4.56 7.77 12.46
N THR A 140 4.60 7.89 13.77
CA THR A 140 5.47 7.11 14.65
C THR A 140 4.62 6.34 15.65
N ASN A 141 5.18 5.29 16.28
CA ASN A 141 4.45 4.51 17.27
C ASN A 141 4.08 5.34 18.51
N PRO A 142 2.85 5.19 19.02
CA PRO A 142 1.73 4.44 18.45
C PRO A 142 1.13 5.16 17.24
N PHE A 143 0.92 4.41 16.14
CA PHE A 143 0.48 5.00 14.88
C PHE A 143 -0.92 5.61 14.99
N ASP A 144 -1.04 6.86 14.62
CA ASP A 144 -2.30 7.60 14.57
C ASP A 144 -3.05 7.29 13.26
N TRP A 145 -3.74 6.15 13.25
CA TRP A 145 -4.50 5.71 12.08
C TRP A 145 -5.62 6.68 11.70
N LYS A 146 -6.20 7.34 12.71
CA LYS A 146 -7.27 8.32 12.46
C LYS A 146 -6.77 9.45 11.57
N SER A 147 -5.63 10.02 11.91
CA SER A 147 -5.03 11.12 11.12
C SER A 147 -4.68 10.67 9.70
N LEU A 148 -4.19 9.45 9.55
CA LEU A 148 -3.88 8.89 8.22
C LEU A 148 -5.12 8.82 7.34
N TRP A 149 -6.19 8.21 7.85
CA TRP A 149 -7.42 8.02 7.08
C TRP A 149 -8.19 9.32 6.88
N ASP A 150 -8.18 10.24 7.86
CA ASP A 150 -8.75 11.57 7.69
C ASP A 150 -8.10 12.30 6.51
N LEU A 151 -6.79 12.16 6.38
CA LEU A 151 -6.06 12.82 5.31
C LEU A 151 -6.33 12.18 3.95
N ILE A 152 -6.30 10.86 3.85
CA ILE A 152 -6.58 10.15 2.59
C ILE A 152 -8.01 10.41 2.12
N CYS A 153 -8.97 10.38 3.03
CA CYS A 153 -10.40 10.50 2.71
C CYS A 153 -10.87 11.94 2.55
N SER A 154 -10.04 12.93 2.83
CA SER A 154 -10.38 14.36 2.66
C SER A 154 -10.24 14.85 1.22
N HIS A 155 -9.90 13.95 0.30
CA HIS A 155 -9.70 14.30 -1.12
C HIS A 155 -10.73 13.68 -2.04
#